data_cc6170b232d978408952705d4cb139a9
#
_entry.id   cc6170b232d978408952705d4cb139a9
#
_cell.length_a   1.000
_cell.length_b   1.000
_cell.length_c   1.000
_cell.angle_alpha   90.00
_cell.angle_beta   90.00
_cell.angle_gamma   90.00
#
_symmetry.space_group_name_H-M   'P 1'
#
loop_
_entity.id
_entity.type
_entity.pdbx_description
1 polymer ?
#
loop_
_entity_poly.entity_id
_entity_poly.type
_entity_poly.pdbx_seq_one_letter_code
_entity_poly.pdbx_strand_id
1 'polypeptide(L)'
;MEAHPLTNPLLGTHLFAVPVTALYAALNVFLTVGLGLNVSQVRTRLKVFRGDGGHANLSAAIRAHGNNVEHVPLALILLLVAELCGGNSLALHAFGGTLLVARLAHAFGMLSASRVQAVGAVLTLIVQLGLAGYVLWLRPWG
;
A
#
# COMPACT_ATOMS: atom_id res chain seq x y z
N MET A 1 -14.56 -3.76 -37.18
CA MET A 1 -13.70 -4.23 -36.11
C MET A 1 -13.24 -2.96 -35.38
N GLU A 2 -13.98 -2.56 -34.33
CA GLU A 2 -13.73 -1.33 -33.61
C GLU A 2 -12.46 -1.53 -32.78
N ALA A 3 -11.47 -0.64 -32.96
CA ALA A 3 -10.24 -0.65 -32.19
C ALA A 3 -10.59 -0.35 -30.72
N HIS A 4 -10.21 -1.25 -29.82
CA HIS A 4 -10.37 -1.03 -28.38
C HIS A 4 -9.60 0.25 -27.99
N PRO A 5 -10.20 1.20 -27.23
CA PRO A 5 -9.63 2.52 -26.97
C PRO A 5 -8.27 2.50 -26.21
N LEU A 6 -7.84 1.33 -25.73
CA LEU A 6 -6.57 1.14 -25.02
C LEU A 6 -5.46 0.49 -25.88
N THR A 7 -5.68 0.35 -27.21
CA THR A 7 -4.63 -0.14 -28.10
C THR A 7 -3.90 1.02 -28.75
N ASN A 8 -2.59 1.09 -28.61
CA ASN A 8 -1.78 2.01 -29.39
C ASN A 8 -1.48 1.36 -30.75
N PRO A 9 -2.06 1.85 -31.86
CA PRO A 9 -1.88 1.24 -33.18
C PRO A 9 -0.44 1.29 -33.68
N LEU A 10 0.40 2.14 -33.10
CA LEU A 10 1.82 2.26 -33.46
C LEU A 10 2.70 1.22 -32.77
N LEU A 11 2.26 0.61 -31.68
CA LEU A 11 3.06 -0.33 -30.88
C LEU A 11 2.51 -1.77 -30.94
N GLY A 12 1.34 -1.99 -31.53
CA GLY A 12 0.72 -3.33 -31.66
C GLY A 12 0.45 -4.03 -30.31
N THR A 13 0.63 -3.32 -29.20
CA THR A 13 0.51 -3.87 -27.83
C THR A 13 -0.59 -3.14 -27.08
N HIS A 14 -1.33 -3.87 -26.27
CA HIS A 14 -2.16 -3.26 -25.22
C HIS A 14 -1.23 -2.43 -24.33
N LEU A 15 -1.49 -1.12 -24.22
CA LEU A 15 -0.87 -0.29 -23.20
C LEU A 15 -1.08 -1.00 -21.86
N PHE A 16 0.01 -1.23 -21.14
CA PHE A 16 0.10 -2.01 -19.91
C PHE A 16 -1.13 -1.81 -19.02
N ALA A 17 -2.09 -2.72 -19.10
CA ALA A 17 -3.20 -2.72 -18.18
C ALA A 17 -2.72 -3.35 -16.87
N VAL A 18 -2.65 -2.55 -15.81
CA VAL A 18 -2.29 -2.98 -14.45
C VAL A 18 -3.47 -2.71 -13.51
N PRO A 19 -4.66 -3.29 -13.80
CA PRO A 19 -5.89 -2.95 -13.10
C PRO A 19 -5.85 -3.32 -11.62
N VAL A 20 -5.16 -4.40 -11.26
CA VAL A 20 -5.08 -4.85 -9.86
C VAL A 20 -4.21 -3.90 -9.05
N THR A 21 -3.02 -3.59 -9.53
CA THR A 21 -2.14 -2.61 -8.86
C THR A 21 -2.80 -1.24 -8.80
N ALA A 22 -3.43 -0.78 -9.88
CA ALA A 22 -4.13 0.51 -9.90
C ALA A 22 -5.22 0.59 -8.82
N LEU A 23 -6.03 -0.46 -8.65
CA LEU A 23 -7.04 -0.54 -7.60
C LEU A 23 -6.42 -0.38 -6.20
N TYR A 24 -5.44 -1.22 -5.87
CA TYR A 24 -4.85 -1.21 -4.52
C TYR A 24 -3.97 0.00 -4.25
N ALA A 25 -3.35 0.58 -5.28
CA ALA A 25 -2.66 1.86 -5.17
C ALA A 25 -3.64 2.98 -4.80
N ALA A 26 -4.76 3.10 -5.51
CA ALA A 26 -5.79 4.10 -5.21
C ALA A 26 -6.34 3.95 -3.78
N LEU A 27 -6.69 2.73 -3.36
CA LEU A 27 -7.20 2.48 -2.01
C LEU A 27 -6.18 2.83 -0.92
N ASN A 28 -4.89 2.50 -1.13
CA ASN A 28 -3.83 2.86 -0.19
C ASN A 28 -3.54 4.37 -0.16
N VAL A 29 -3.73 5.10 -1.27
CA VAL A 29 -3.63 6.57 -1.29
C VAL A 29 -4.70 7.18 -0.38
N PHE A 30 -5.95 6.72 -0.43
CA PHE A 30 -6.99 7.20 0.48
C PHE A 30 -6.63 6.98 1.95
N LEU A 31 -6.11 5.79 2.28
CA LEU A 31 -5.63 5.51 3.64
C LEU A 31 -4.48 6.45 4.03
N THR A 32 -3.48 6.61 3.17
CA THR A 32 -2.30 7.46 3.44
C THR A 32 -2.71 8.92 3.65
N VAL A 33 -3.57 9.45 2.78
CA VAL A 33 -4.11 10.82 2.90
C VAL A 33 -4.91 10.98 4.18
N GLY A 34 -5.77 10.00 4.51
CA GLY A 34 -6.56 10.01 5.75
C GLY A 34 -5.67 10.06 7.00
N LEU A 35 -4.61 9.26 7.03
CA LEU A 35 -3.63 9.28 8.13
C LEU A 35 -2.87 10.61 8.21
N GLY A 36 -2.47 11.19 7.08
CA GLY A 36 -1.83 12.51 7.02
C GLY A 36 -2.75 13.63 7.52
N LEU A 37 -4.02 13.60 7.13
CA LEU A 37 -5.03 14.55 7.61
C LEU A 37 -5.25 14.40 9.12
N ASN A 38 -5.27 13.17 9.65
CA ASN A 38 -5.35 12.93 11.08
C ASN A 38 -4.17 13.56 11.83
N VAL A 39 -2.93 13.41 11.34
CA VAL A 39 -1.76 14.09 11.91
C VAL A 39 -1.97 15.61 11.94
N SER A 40 -2.41 16.19 10.82
CA SER A 40 -2.63 17.64 10.71
C SER A 40 -3.70 18.13 11.67
N GLN A 41 -4.81 17.40 11.82
CA GLN A 41 -5.89 17.74 12.74
C GLN A 41 -5.43 17.70 14.20
N VAL A 42 -4.69 16.66 14.60
CA VAL A 42 -4.17 16.53 15.97
C VAL A 42 -3.16 17.64 16.26
N ARG A 43 -2.26 17.98 15.32
CA ARG A 43 -1.31 19.10 15.43
C ARG A 43 -2.03 20.43 15.67
N THR A 44 -3.04 20.70 14.87
CA THR A 44 -3.82 21.96 14.99
C THR A 44 -4.50 22.06 16.35
N ARG A 45 -5.13 20.97 16.83
CA ARG A 45 -5.78 20.94 18.15
C ARG A 45 -4.81 21.18 19.30
N LEU A 46 -3.60 20.61 19.21
CA LEU A 46 -2.56 20.71 20.24
C LEU A 46 -1.66 21.95 20.07
N LYS A 47 -1.80 22.70 18.95
CA LYS A 47 -0.93 23.83 18.59
C LYS A 47 0.56 23.44 18.49
N VAL A 48 0.86 22.21 18.05
CA VAL A 48 2.21 21.67 17.91
C VAL A 48 2.62 21.66 16.45
N PHE A 49 3.51 22.55 16.04
CA PHE A 49 3.93 22.68 14.63
C PHE A 49 5.04 21.70 14.23
N ARG A 50 5.91 21.28 15.16
CA ARG A 50 7.03 20.36 14.89
C ARG A 50 7.14 19.29 16.00
N GLY A 51 7.65 18.10 15.62
CA GLY A 51 7.75 16.98 16.55
C GLY A 51 6.38 16.52 17.05
N ASP A 52 6.32 15.90 18.17
CA ASP A 52 5.09 15.46 18.84
C ASP A 52 4.73 16.28 20.10
N GLY A 53 5.62 17.22 20.49
CA GLY A 53 5.42 18.08 21.66
C GLY A 53 5.26 17.30 22.98
N GLY A 54 5.69 16.03 23.02
CA GLY A 54 5.49 15.14 24.17
C GLY A 54 4.08 14.55 24.26
N HIS A 55 3.23 14.73 23.25
CA HIS A 55 1.85 14.22 23.23
C HIS A 55 1.79 12.83 22.63
N ALA A 56 1.45 11.82 23.42
CA ALA A 56 1.39 10.41 22.98
C ALA A 56 0.43 10.17 21.80
N ASN A 57 -0.71 10.85 21.76
CA ASN A 57 -1.67 10.75 20.67
C ASN A 57 -1.14 11.33 19.36
N LEU A 58 -0.36 12.43 19.41
CA LEU A 58 0.27 12.98 18.23
C LEU A 58 1.41 12.09 17.75
N SER A 59 2.21 11.58 18.67
CA SER A 59 3.27 10.60 18.37
C SER A 59 2.69 9.36 17.69
N ALA A 60 1.59 8.81 18.20
CA ALA A 60 0.88 7.68 17.58
C ALA A 60 0.38 7.99 16.16
N ALA A 61 -0.21 9.17 15.95
CA ALA A 61 -0.68 9.61 14.63
C ALA A 61 0.48 9.75 13.62
N ILE A 62 1.58 10.39 14.02
CA ILE A 62 2.80 10.54 13.20
C ILE A 62 3.37 9.17 12.84
N ARG A 63 3.47 8.26 13.82
CA ARG A 63 3.98 6.90 13.60
C ARG A 63 3.09 6.07 12.69
N ALA A 64 1.75 6.17 12.84
CA ALA A 64 0.81 5.45 11.97
C ALA A 64 0.95 5.90 10.50
N HIS A 65 1.04 7.22 10.26
CA HIS A 65 1.25 7.76 8.92
C HIS A 65 2.63 7.38 8.37
N GLY A 66 3.71 7.62 9.14
CA GLY A 66 5.08 7.32 8.71
C GLY A 66 5.26 5.85 8.36
N ASN A 67 4.84 4.94 9.23
CA ASN A 67 4.91 3.50 8.97
C ASN A 67 4.12 3.08 7.71
N ASN A 68 3.00 3.75 7.41
CA ASN A 68 2.26 3.50 6.17
C ASN A 68 3.07 3.90 4.94
N VAL A 69 3.68 5.09 4.97
CA VAL A 69 4.51 5.61 3.87
C VAL A 69 5.79 4.80 3.67
N GLU A 70 6.34 4.20 4.72
CA GLU A 70 7.52 3.35 4.65
C GLU A 70 7.26 2.00 3.95
N HIS A 71 6.10 1.38 4.21
CA HIS A 71 5.83 0.00 3.76
C HIS A 71 5.02 -0.10 2.48
N VAL A 72 4.02 0.77 2.29
CA VAL A 72 3.08 0.66 1.16
C VAL A 72 3.74 0.84 -0.19
N PRO A 73 4.61 1.83 -0.44
CA PRO A 73 5.20 2.02 -1.76
C PRO A 73 6.00 0.81 -2.23
N LEU A 74 6.81 0.21 -1.35
CA LEU A 74 7.60 -0.97 -1.71
C LEU A 74 6.71 -2.17 -2.06
N ALA A 75 5.65 -2.41 -1.29
CA ALA A 75 4.71 -3.49 -1.57
C ALA A 75 3.96 -3.27 -2.90
N LEU A 76 3.54 -2.03 -3.19
CA LEU A 76 2.87 -1.68 -4.45
C LEU A 76 3.81 -1.78 -5.66
N ILE A 77 5.09 -1.43 -5.51
CA ILE A 77 6.09 -1.63 -6.57
C ILE A 77 6.25 -3.12 -6.87
N LEU A 78 6.35 -3.98 -5.84
CA LEU A 78 6.44 -5.42 -6.05
C LEU A 78 5.15 -5.99 -6.67
N LEU A 79 3.99 -5.50 -6.26
CA LEU A 79 2.70 -5.89 -6.85
C LEU A 79 2.64 -5.49 -8.34
N LEU A 80 3.08 -4.28 -8.67
CA LEU A 80 3.18 -3.79 -10.05
C LEU A 80 4.09 -4.67 -10.89
N VAL A 81 5.29 -4.97 -10.39
CA VAL A 81 6.25 -5.83 -11.10
C VAL A 81 5.66 -7.21 -11.31
N ALA A 82 5.02 -7.82 -10.29
CA ALA A 82 4.36 -9.10 -10.43
C ALA A 82 3.25 -9.08 -11.49
N GLU A 83 2.44 -8.00 -11.54
CA GLU A 83 1.37 -7.85 -12.53
C GLU A 83 1.94 -7.70 -13.94
N LEU A 84 2.98 -6.88 -14.13
CA LEU A 84 3.68 -6.69 -15.41
C LEU A 84 4.36 -7.98 -15.89
N CYS A 85 4.82 -8.85 -14.98
CA CYS A 85 5.39 -10.16 -15.30
C CYS A 85 4.32 -11.24 -15.57
N GLY A 86 3.04 -10.87 -15.69
CA GLY A 86 1.97 -11.81 -15.99
C GLY A 86 1.51 -12.64 -14.79
N GLY A 87 1.65 -12.09 -13.58
CA GLY A 87 1.18 -12.73 -12.35
C GLY A 87 -0.31 -13.06 -12.39
N ASN A 88 -0.69 -14.18 -11.75
CA ASN A 88 -2.07 -14.62 -11.68
C ASN A 88 -2.95 -13.58 -10.96
N SER A 89 -4.06 -13.18 -11.57
CA SER A 89 -4.95 -12.12 -11.07
C SER A 89 -5.48 -12.41 -9.64
N LEU A 90 -5.85 -13.66 -9.35
CA LEU A 90 -6.32 -14.04 -8.02
C LEU A 90 -5.21 -13.87 -6.96
N ALA A 91 -3.98 -14.27 -7.28
CA ALA A 91 -2.84 -14.10 -6.38
C ALA A 91 -2.55 -12.59 -6.15
N LEU A 92 -2.58 -11.77 -7.21
CA LEU A 92 -2.39 -10.33 -7.10
C LEU A 92 -3.47 -9.67 -6.23
N HIS A 93 -4.74 -10.06 -6.40
CA HIS A 93 -5.83 -9.60 -5.54
C HIS A 93 -5.66 -10.06 -4.09
N ALA A 94 -5.20 -11.29 -3.86
CA ALA A 94 -4.91 -11.79 -2.52
C ALA A 94 -3.82 -10.97 -1.83
N PHE A 95 -2.70 -10.69 -2.52
CA PHE A 95 -1.63 -9.84 -1.97
C PHE A 95 -2.09 -8.40 -1.72
N GLY A 96 -2.74 -7.77 -2.71
CA GLY A 96 -3.20 -6.39 -2.60
C GLY A 96 -4.27 -6.20 -1.52
N GLY A 97 -5.23 -7.11 -1.45
CA GLY A 97 -6.29 -7.10 -0.43
C GLY A 97 -5.74 -7.32 0.98
N THR A 98 -4.84 -8.32 1.13
CA THR A 98 -4.18 -8.57 2.42
C THR A 98 -3.33 -7.39 2.84
N LEU A 99 -2.60 -6.75 1.92
CA LEU A 99 -1.85 -5.51 2.21
C LEU A 99 -2.78 -4.44 2.78
N LEU A 100 -3.88 -4.14 2.09
CA LEU A 100 -4.81 -3.09 2.52
C LEU A 100 -5.37 -3.38 3.91
N VAL A 101 -5.86 -4.61 4.15
CA VAL A 101 -6.38 -5.02 5.47
C VAL A 101 -5.30 -4.94 6.55
N ALA A 102 -4.09 -5.39 6.26
CA ALA A 102 -2.95 -5.30 7.17
C ALA A 102 -2.62 -3.85 7.54
N ARG A 103 -2.66 -2.93 6.57
CA ARG A 103 -2.39 -1.50 6.79
C ARG A 103 -3.48 -0.82 7.60
N LEU A 104 -4.76 -1.14 7.35
CA LEU A 104 -5.88 -0.66 8.14
C LEU A 104 -5.79 -1.15 9.59
N ALA A 105 -5.52 -2.46 9.80
CA ALA A 105 -5.36 -3.05 11.12
C ALA A 105 -4.18 -2.43 11.88
N HIS A 106 -3.03 -2.23 11.20
CA HIS A 106 -1.86 -1.61 11.81
C HIS A 106 -2.12 -0.16 12.23
N ALA A 107 -2.69 0.65 11.33
CA ALA A 107 -3.02 2.05 11.62
C ALA A 107 -4.03 2.17 12.77
N PHE A 108 -5.12 1.37 12.73
CA PHE A 108 -6.10 1.33 13.81
C PHE A 108 -5.44 0.94 15.15
N GLY A 109 -4.64 -0.12 15.15
CA GLY A 109 -3.97 -0.60 16.35
C GLY A 109 -3.00 0.43 16.94
N MET A 110 -2.29 1.19 16.12
CA MET A 110 -1.43 2.29 16.58
C MET A 110 -2.22 3.44 17.20
N LEU A 111 -3.32 3.84 16.57
CA LEU A 111 -4.15 4.95 17.05
C LEU A 111 -4.94 4.59 18.32
N SER A 112 -5.28 3.32 18.49
CA SER A 112 -6.02 2.81 19.67
C SER A 112 -5.13 2.19 20.75
N ALA A 113 -3.80 2.22 20.59
CA ALA A 113 -2.83 1.57 21.46
C ALA A 113 -3.13 0.07 21.69
N SER A 114 -3.65 -0.62 20.68
CA SER A 114 -4.04 -2.02 20.78
C SER A 114 -3.01 -2.96 20.12
N ARG A 115 -3.02 -4.24 20.53
CA ARG A 115 -2.12 -5.28 19.98
C ARG A 115 -2.41 -5.59 18.51
N VAL A 116 -3.51 -5.12 17.94
CA VAL A 116 -3.87 -5.27 16.53
C VAL A 116 -2.81 -4.67 15.61
N GLN A 117 -2.07 -3.64 16.06
CA GLN A 117 -0.92 -3.10 15.33
C GLN A 117 0.13 -4.18 15.00
N ALA A 118 0.41 -5.09 15.92
CA ALA A 118 1.41 -6.14 15.70
C ALA A 118 0.94 -7.14 14.64
N VAL A 119 -0.33 -7.50 14.64
CA VAL A 119 -0.92 -8.36 13.61
C VAL A 119 -0.80 -7.71 12.23
N GLY A 120 -1.17 -6.43 12.13
CA GLY A 120 -1.03 -5.67 10.88
C GLY A 120 0.42 -5.57 10.39
N ALA A 121 1.39 -5.38 11.32
CA ALA A 121 2.81 -5.35 10.98
C ALA A 121 3.29 -6.70 10.43
N VAL A 122 2.98 -7.80 11.11
CA VAL A 122 3.38 -9.15 10.68
C VAL A 122 2.76 -9.49 9.32
N LEU A 123 1.47 -9.21 9.12
CA LEU A 123 0.81 -9.44 7.82
C LEU A 123 1.46 -8.60 6.71
N THR A 124 1.83 -7.35 6.97
CA THR A 124 2.52 -6.51 5.99
C THR A 124 3.86 -7.14 5.57
N LEU A 125 4.66 -7.63 6.52
CA LEU A 125 5.92 -8.31 6.22
C LEU A 125 5.71 -9.61 5.43
N ILE A 126 4.71 -10.41 5.78
CA ILE A 126 4.35 -11.63 5.04
C ILE A 126 4.00 -11.28 3.58
N VAL A 127 3.20 -10.24 3.36
CA VAL A 127 2.85 -9.79 2.01
C VAL A 127 4.08 -9.33 1.23
N GLN A 128 4.96 -8.52 1.84
CA GLN A 128 6.16 -8.02 1.17
C GLN A 128 7.12 -9.16 0.79
N LEU A 129 7.38 -10.08 1.72
CA LEU A 129 8.24 -11.23 1.44
C LEU A 129 7.60 -12.20 0.43
N GLY A 130 6.28 -12.41 0.53
CA GLY A 130 5.52 -13.22 -0.42
C GLY A 130 5.54 -12.63 -1.82
N LEU A 131 5.33 -11.32 -1.96
CA LEU A 131 5.44 -10.63 -3.25
C LEU A 131 6.86 -10.69 -3.82
N ALA A 132 7.88 -10.49 -2.98
CA ALA A 132 9.27 -10.60 -3.41
C ALA A 132 9.58 -12.00 -3.95
N GLY A 133 9.17 -13.05 -3.23
CA GLY A 133 9.30 -14.44 -3.68
C GLY A 133 8.50 -14.71 -4.96
N TYR A 134 7.29 -14.17 -5.07
CA TYR A 134 6.45 -14.32 -6.24
C TYR A 134 7.05 -13.65 -7.49
N VAL A 135 7.60 -12.42 -7.35
CA VAL A 135 8.32 -11.73 -8.43
C VAL A 135 9.55 -12.53 -8.87
N LEU A 136 10.33 -13.06 -7.92
CA LEU A 136 11.48 -13.91 -8.24
C LEU A 136 11.08 -15.18 -8.98
N TRP A 137 9.93 -15.76 -8.68
CA TRP A 137 9.40 -16.93 -9.37
C TRP A 137 8.91 -16.61 -10.79
N LEU A 138 8.24 -15.45 -10.96
CA LEU A 138 7.70 -15.01 -12.25
C LEU A 138 8.77 -14.53 -13.23
N ARG A 139 9.93 -14.09 -12.75
CA ARG A 139 10.95 -13.51 -13.63
C ARG A 139 11.45 -14.54 -14.66
N PRO A 140 11.65 -14.15 -15.92
CA PRO A 140 12.26 -15.03 -16.91
C PRO A 140 13.71 -15.33 -16.49
N TRP A 141 14.02 -16.61 -16.31
CA TRP A 141 15.38 -17.12 -16.08
C TRP A 141 15.98 -17.47 -17.46
N GLY A 142 16.17 -16.47 -18.30
CA GLY A 142 16.69 -16.63 -19.65
C GLY A 142 18.18 -16.58 -19.74
#